data_f9fb05fb25652d6f8ba95641eff32f14
#
_entry.id   f9fb05fb25652d6f8ba95641eff32f14
#
_cell.length_a   1.000
_cell.length_b   1.000
_cell.length_c   1.000
_cell.angle_alpha   90.00
_cell.angle_beta   90.00
_cell.angle_gamma   90.00
#
_symmetry.space_group_name_H-M   'P 1'
#
loop_
_entity.id
_entity.type
_entity.pdbx_description
1 polymer ?
#
loop_
_entity_poly.entity_id
_entity_poly.type
_entity_poly.pdbx_seq_one_letter_code
_entity_poly.pdbx_strand_id
1 'polypeptide(L)'
;MPEPAAEPTYLLYRRGMELLEDGDYEDATEPLAEAARREPQKTSVREALGRAYYRAGRFRLAAVEFGAVVESHPVNDYAHFCLGRALSMTGEKRRARHHLALASNLRPDRRDYRYYRNLLDR
;
A
#
# COMPACT_ATOMS: atom_id res chain seq x y z
N MET A 1 19.18 -18.41 -29.81
CA MET A 1 19.76 -17.65 -28.67
C MET A 1 18.84 -17.79 -27.47
N PRO A 2 19.37 -18.24 -26.37
CA PRO A 2 18.52 -18.22 -25.16
C PRO A 2 18.19 -16.77 -24.78
N GLU A 3 16.97 -16.56 -24.33
CA GLU A 3 16.59 -15.26 -23.80
C GLU A 3 17.37 -14.97 -22.51
N PRO A 4 17.73 -13.69 -22.27
CA PRO A 4 18.35 -13.36 -20.99
C PRO A 4 17.44 -13.75 -19.84
N ALA A 5 18.04 -14.21 -18.75
CA ALA A 5 17.29 -14.55 -17.56
C ALA A 5 16.53 -13.34 -17.06
N ALA A 6 15.27 -13.54 -16.65
CA ALA A 6 14.48 -12.47 -16.07
C ALA A 6 15.14 -11.98 -14.76
N GLU A 7 15.05 -10.68 -14.49
CA GLU A 7 15.55 -10.11 -13.25
C GLU A 7 14.88 -10.80 -12.05
N PRO A 8 15.64 -11.27 -11.05
CA PRO A 8 15.05 -11.92 -9.87
C PRO A 8 14.07 -11.00 -9.13
N THR A 9 13.04 -11.61 -8.58
CA THR A 9 11.97 -10.86 -7.87
C THR A 9 12.53 -9.97 -6.76
N TYR A 10 13.50 -10.47 -5.99
CA TYR A 10 14.03 -9.68 -4.89
C TYR A 10 14.79 -8.44 -5.38
N LEU A 11 15.41 -8.50 -6.56
CA LEU A 11 16.06 -7.33 -7.15
C LEU A 11 15.03 -6.29 -7.64
N LEU A 12 13.91 -6.77 -8.19
CA LEU A 12 12.80 -5.88 -8.55
C LEU A 12 12.27 -5.14 -7.32
N TYR A 13 12.06 -5.87 -6.23
CA TYR A 13 11.61 -5.29 -4.98
C TYR A 13 12.60 -4.27 -4.45
N ARG A 14 13.87 -4.63 -4.40
CA ARG A 14 14.94 -3.76 -3.92
C ARG A 14 15.04 -2.49 -4.74
N ARG A 15 15.00 -2.61 -6.06
CA ARG A 15 15.04 -1.44 -6.96
C ARG A 15 13.83 -0.53 -6.73
N GLY A 16 12.65 -1.13 -6.58
CA GLY A 16 11.44 -0.38 -6.27
C GLY A 16 11.52 0.37 -4.95
N MET A 17 12.08 -0.28 -3.92
CA MET A 17 12.26 0.35 -2.60
C MET A 17 13.26 1.50 -2.66
N GLU A 18 14.35 1.34 -3.40
CA GLU A 18 15.33 2.41 -3.60
C GLU A 18 14.69 3.63 -4.30
N LEU A 19 13.88 3.39 -5.32
CA LEU A 19 13.16 4.45 -6.00
C LEU A 19 12.15 5.16 -5.08
N LEU A 20 11.47 4.39 -4.21
CA LEU A 20 10.60 4.98 -3.19
C LEU A 20 11.37 5.90 -2.24
N GLU A 21 12.52 5.44 -1.76
CA GLU A 21 13.35 6.23 -0.85
C GLU A 21 13.86 7.50 -1.50
N ASP A 22 14.16 7.44 -2.79
CA ASP A 22 14.63 8.58 -3.56
C ASP A 22 13.51 9.55 -3.95
N GLY A 23 12.26 9.20 -3.69
CA GLY A 23 11.12 10.03 -4.06
C GLY A 23 10.67 9.84 -5.51
N ASP A 24 11.21 8.85 -6.21
CA ASP A 24 10.84 8.54 -7.59
C ASP A 24 9.65 7.59 -7.60
N TYR A 25 8.52 8.06 -7.10
CA TYR A 25 7.36 7.23 -6.79
C TYR A 25 6.74 6.58 -8.02
N GLU A 26 6.60 7.33 -9.10
CA GLU A 26 6.03 6.78 -10.33
C GLU A 26 6.93 5.69 -10.90
N ASP A 27 8.24 5.92 -10.93
CA ASP A 27 9.20 4.96 -11.43
C ASP A 27 9.26 3.70 -10.57
N ALA A 28 8.99 3.84 -9.27
CA ALA A 28 8.96 2.70 -8.34
C ALA A 28 7.81 1.73 -8.65
N THR A 29 6.72 2.20 -9.25
CA THR A 29 5.54 1.36 -9.49
C THR A 29 5.85 0.22 -10.45
N GLU A 30 6.68 0.43 -11.45
CA GLU A 30 6.97 -0.60 -12.46
C GLU A 30 7.64 -1.85 -11.88
N PRO A 31 8.81 -1.75 -11.21
CA PRO A 31 9.44 -2.94 -10.65
C PRO A 31 8.61 -3.58 -9.53
N LEU A 32 7.91 -2.77 -8.73
CA LEU A 32 7.08 -3.31 -7.65
C LEU A 32 5.84 -4.03 -8.20
N ALA A 33 5.23 -3.52 -9.26
CA ALA A 33 4.10 -4.21 -9.90
C ALA A 33 4.52 -5.54 -10.50
N GLU A 34 5.70 -5.60 -11.12
CA GLU A 34 6.21 -6.87 -11.65
C GLU A 34 6.50 -7.86 -10.52
N ALA A 35 7.10 -7.41 -9.43
CA ALA A 35 7.35 -8.25 -8.26
C ALA A 35 6.03 -8.80 -7.69
N ALA A 36 5.00 -7.97 -7.63
CA ALA A 36 3.69 -8.39 -7.12
C ALA A 36 3.01 -9.40 -8.05
N ARG A 37 3.19 -9.28 -9.37
CA ARG A 37 2.67 -10.28 -10.31
C ARG A 37 3.33 -11.64 -10.11
N ARG A 38 4.61 -11.65 -9.82
CA ARG A 38 5.38 -12.91 -9.63
C ARG A 38 5.08 -13.55 -8.27
N GLU A 39 4.89 -12.74 -7.25
CA GLU A 39 4.64 -13.21 -5.88
C GLU A 39 3.43 -12.50 -5.27
N PRO A 40 2.20 -12.81 -5.77
CA PRO A 40 1.00 -12.07 -5.39
C PRO A 40 0.61 -12.22 -3.91
N GLN A 41 1.15 -13.24 -3.21
CA GLN A 41 0.87 -13.46 -1.80
C GLN A 41 1.85 -12.75 -0.86
N LYS A 42 2.87 -12.10 -1.41
CA LYS A 42 3.91 -11.48 -0.59
C LYS A 42 3.46 -10.09 -0.12
N THR A 43 3.09 -10.02 1.13
CA THR A 43 2.54 -8.81 1.76
C THR A 43 3.47 -7.61 1.63
N SER A 44 4.78 -7.80 1.89
CA SER A 44 5.75 -6.71 1.82
C SER A 44 5.80 -6.05 0.44
N VAL A 45 5.66 -6.85 -0.62
CA VAL A 45 5.68 -6.33 -1.99
C VAL A 45 4.40 -5.54 -2.27
N ARG A 46 3.23 -6.07 -1.88
CA ARG A 46 1.97 -5.37 -2.09
C ARG A 46 1.90 -4.06 -1.31
N GLU A 47 2.39 -4.06 -0.08
CA GLU A 47 2.45 -2.83 0.71
C GLU A 47 3.37 -1.79 0.07
N ALA A 48 4.53 -2.21 -0.41
CA ALA A 48 5.45 -1.31 -1.11
C ALA A 48 4.83 -0.74 -2.37
N LEU A 49 4.18 -1.59 -3.17
CA LEU A 49 3.48 -1.15 -4.37
C LEU A 49 2.35 -0.17 -4.04
N GLY A 50 1.56 -0.48 -3.01
CA GLY A 50 0.50 0.43 -2.55
C GLY A 50 1.04 1.78 -2.13
N ARG A 51 2.15 1.80 -1.41
CA ARG A 51 2.83 3.05 -1.02
C ARG A 51 3.30 3.85 -2.24
N ALA A 52 3.88 3.17 -3.22
CA ALA A 52 4.33 3.82 -4.45
C ALA A 52 3.16 4.44 -5.20
N TYR A 53 2.07 3.70 -5.35
CA TYR A 53 0.86 4.24 -5.98
C TYR A 53 0.31 5.44 -5.22
N TYR A 54 0.23 5.34 -3.89
CA TYR A 54 -0.30 6.43 -3.08
C TYR A 54 0.54 7.70 -3.24
N ARG A 55 1.86 7.56 -3.13
CA ARG A 55 2.77 8.70 -3.25
C ARG A 55 2.81 9.27 -4.67
N ALA A 56 2.53 8.45 -5.68
CA ALA A 56 2.40 8.89 -7.06
C ALA A 56 1.03 9.51 -7.38
N GLY A 57 0.12 9.56 -6.39
CA GLY A 57 -1.22 10.10 -6.59
C GLY A 57 -2.21 9.13 -7.22
N ARG A 58 -1.85 7.85 -7.33
CA ARG A 58 -2.71 6.82 -7.92
C ARG A 58 -3.49 6.10 -6.82
N PHE A 59 -4.43 6.82 -6.23
CA PHE A 59 -5.09 6.40 -4.99
C PHE A 59 -5.96 5.17 -5.16
N ARG A 60 -6.64 5.01 -6.31
CA ARG A 60 -7.47 3.82 -6.54
C ARG A 60 -6.64 2.56 -6.65
N LEU A 61 -5.49 2.65 -7.32
CA LEU A 61 -4.57 1.51 -7.42
C LEU A 61 -3.95 1.19 -6.05
N ALA A 62 -3.63 2.22 -5.26
CA ALA A 62 -3.16 2.02 -3.89
C ALA A 62 -4.21 1.27 -3.07
N ALA A 63 -5.48 1.66 -3.17
CA ALA A 63 -6.56 1.01 -2.43
C ALA A 63 -6.70 -0.47 -2.83
N VAL A 64 -6.50 -0.81 -4.10
CA VAL A 64 -6.53 -2.20 -4.55
C VAL A 64 -5.44 -3.02 -3.86
N GLU A 65 -4.21 -2.51 -3.80
CA GLU A 65 -3.10 -3.25 -3.19
C GLU A 65 -3.27 -3.41 -1.69
N PHE A 66 -3.60 -2.34 -0.97
CA PHE A 66 -3.85 -2.42 0.47
C PHE A 66 -5.11 -3.23 0.79
N GLY A 67 -6.12 -3.17 -0.06
CA GLY A 67 -7.31 -3.99 0.06
C GLY A 67 -7.00 -5.48 0.00
N ALA A 68 -6.12 -5.88 -0.92
CA ALA A 68 -5.69 -7.27 -1.01
C ALA A 68 -4.96 -7.72 0.26
N VAL A 69 -4.16 -6.83 0.87
CA VAL A 69 -3.47 -7.15 2.12
C VAL A 69 -4.46 -7.35 3.26
N VAL A 70 -5.44 -6.44 3.44
CA VAL A 70 -6.40 -6.58 4.53
C VAL A 70 -7.32 -7.80 4.35
N GLU A 71 -7.57 -8.20 3.12
CA GLU A 71 -8.37 -9.40 2.84
C GLU A 71 -7.65 -10.66 3.33
N SER A 72 -6.35 -10.77 3.08
CA SER A 72 -5.57 -11.94 3.49
C SER A 72 -5.00 -11.83 4.91
N HIS A 73 -4.88 -10.60 5.44
CA HIS A 73 -4.32 -10.33 6.77
C HIS A 73 -5.19 -9.30 7.51
N PRO A 74 -6.39 -9.70 7.99
CA PRO A 74 -7.37 -8.75 8.54
C PRO A 74 -6.92 -7.99 9.79
N VAL A 75 -5.86 -8.43 10.46
CA VAL A 75 -5.34 -7.74 11.66
C VAL A 75 -4.09 -6.90 11.35
N ASN A 76 -3.78 -6.70 10.08
CA ASN A 76 -2.67 -5.83 9.68
C ASN A 76 -3.11 -4.37 9.82
N ASP A 77 -2.73 -3.74 10.93
CA ASP A 77 -3.14 -2.36 11.23
C ASP A 77 -2.64 -1.35 10.19
N TYR A 78 -1.40 -1.51 9.75
CA TYR A 78 -0.83 -0.60 8.76
C TYR A 78 -1.58 -0.65 7.43
N ALA A 79 -1.96 -1.86 6.98
CA ALA A 79 -2.71 -2.01 5.73
C ALA A 79 -4.09 -1.36 5.84
N HIS A 80 -4.80 -1.52 6.98
CA HIS A 80 -6.05 -0.82 7.20
C HIS A 80 -5.88 0.69 7.18
N PHE A 81 -4.83 1.19 7.82
CA PHE A 81 -4.55 2.62 7.83
C PHE A 81 -4.32 3.15 6.42
N CYS A 82 -3.46 2.50 5.66
CA CYS A 82 -3.14 2.93 4.30
C CYS A 82 -4.34 2.81 3.36
N LEU A 83 -5.13 1.73 3.50
CA LEU A 83 -6.36 1.58 2.73
C LEU A 83 -7.33 2.72 3.05
N GLY A 84 -7.51 3.01 4.33
CA GLY A 84 -8.39 4.11 4.75
C GLY A 84 -7.97 5.45 4.17
N ARG A 85 -6.67 5.73 4.18
CA ARG A 85 -6.15 6.96 3.60
C ARG A 85 -6.38 7.04 2.09
N ALA A 86 -6.12 5.94 1.38
CA ALA A 86 -6.34 5.88 -0.06
C ALA A 86 -7.82 6.08 -0.41
N LEU A 87 -8.72 5.41 0.33
CA LEU A 87 -10.16 5.55 0.14
C LEU A 87 -10.64 6.98 0.42
N SER A 88 -10.04 7.63 1.42
CA SER A 88 -10.34 9.05 1.71
C SER A 88 -10.01 9.93 0.50
N MET A 89 -8.89 9.66 -0.15
CA MET A 89 -8.47 10.43 -1.32
C MET A 89 -9.33 10.18 -2.55
N THR A 90 -10.03 9.05 -2.62
CA THR A 90 -10.97 8.76 -3.71
C THR A 90 -12.40 9.21 -3.41
N GLY A 91 -12.63 9.78 -2.23
CA GLY A 91 -13.96 10.25 -1.83
C GLY A 91 -14.86 9.20 -1.20
N GLU A 92 -14.38 7.99 -0.96
CA GLU A 92 -15.16 6.91 -0.35
C GLU A 92 -15.09 7.01 1.18
N LYS A 93 -15.70 8.07 1.72
CA LYS A 93 -15.57 8.44 3.14
C LYS A 93 -16.05 7.38 4.11
N ARG A 94 -17.15 6.68 3.78
CA ARG A 94 -17.69 5.65 4.69
C ARG A 94 -16.71 4.48 4.83
N ARG A 95 -16.19 3.98 3.72
CA ARG A 95 -15.20 2.90 3.75
C ARG A 95 -13.91 3.35 4.41
N ALA A 96 -13.48 4.58 4.11
CA ALA A 96 -12.29 5.15 4.72
C ALA A 96 -12.41 5.19 6.25
N ARG A 97 -13.53 5.69 6.78
CA ARG A 97 -13.78 5.71 8.23
C ARG A 97 -13.70 4.32 8.84
N HIS A 98 -14.31 3.35 8.18
CA HIS A 98 -14.31 1.96 8.67
C HIS A 98 -12.87 1.45 8.85
N HIS A 99 -12.04 1.60 7.83
CA HIS A 99 -10.66 1.09 7.89
C HIS A 99 -9.78 1.89 8.83
N LEU A 100 -9.95 3.21 8.92
CA LEU A 100 -9.19 4.03 9.86
C LEU A 100 -9.59 3.71 11.31
N ALA A 101 -10.86 3.41 11.56
CA ALA A 101 -11.31 2.98 12.88
C ALA A 101 -10.71 1.62 13.25
N LEU A 102 -10.68 0.67 12.30
CA LEU A 102 -10.04 -0.63 12.53
C LEU A 102 -8.56 -0.48 12.86
N ALA A 103 -7.83 0.33 12.10
CA ALA A 103 -6.41 0.57 12.37
C ALA A 103 -6.21 1.13 13.78
N SER A 104 -7.00 2.14 14.16
CA SER A 104 -6.93 2.76 15.48
C SER A 104 -7.27 1.79 16.59
N ASN A 105 -8.26 0.91 16.38
CA ASN A 105 -8.63 -0.09 17.37
C ASN A 105 -7.57 -1.18 17.53
N LEU A 106 -6.92 -1.56 16.43
CA LEU A 106 -5.83 -2.54 16.47
C LEU A 106 -4.57 -1.97 17.14
N ARG A 107 -4.32 -0.68 16.98
CA ARG A 107 -3.15 -0.01 17.55
C ARG A 107 -3.58 1.32 18.17
N PRO A 108 -4.21 1.27 19.35
CA PRO A 108 -4.69 2.48 20.01
C PRO A 108 -3.56 3.42 20.48
N ASP A 109 -2.34 2.92 20.55
CA ASP A 109 -1.15 3.70 20.86
C ASP A 109 -0.67 4.61 19.71
N ARG A 110 -1.13 4.35 18.49
CA ARG A 110 -0.72 5.13 17.31
C ARG A 110 -1.52 6.41 17.21
N ARG A 111 -0.85 7.55 17.45
CA ARG A 111 -1.47 8.88 17.37
C ARG A 111 -1.88 9.25 15.96
N ASP A 112 -1.07 8.87 14.96
CA ASP A 112 -1.35 9.14 13.57
C ASP A 112 -2.64 8.46 13.11
N TYR A 113 -2.89 7.22 13.55
CA TYR A 113 -4.12 6.50 13.21
C TYR A 113 -5.35 7.24 13.74
N ARG A 114 -5.29 7.69 14.99
CA ARG A 114 -6.40 8.45 15.60
C ARG A 114 -6.59 9.78 14.91
N TYR A 115 -5.52 10.46 14.56
CA TYR A 115 -5.58 11.74 13.87
C TYR A 115 -6.37 11.64 12.57
N TYR A 116 -5.99 10.69 11.70
CA TYR A 116 -6.66 10.54 10.41
C TYR A 116 -8.10 10.03 10.55
N ARG A 117 -8.36 9.16 11.53
CA ARG A 117 -9.74 8.75 11.83
C ARG A 117 -10.59 9.98 12.21
N ASN A 118 -10.08 10.81 13.08
CA ASN A 118 -10.83 11.97 13.58
C ASN A 118 -11.06 13.04 12.50
N LEU A 119 -10.16 13.14 11.52
CA LEU A 119 -10.35 14.06 10.40
C LEU A 119 -11.62 13.78 9.62
N LEU A 120 -12.01 12.53 9.47
CA LEU A 120 -13.20 12.14 8.73
C LEU A 120 -14.48 12.26 9.54
N ASP A 121 -14.38 12.41 10.85
CA ASP A 121 -15.54 12.55 11.75
C ASP A 121 -15.97 14.01 11.91
N ARG A 122 -15.30 14.93 11.24
CA ARG A 122 -15.63 16.38 11.29
C ARG A 122 -16.75 16.74 10.35
#